data_ef10edb199fb2b53a2df792168115e5f
#
_entry.id   ef10edb199fb2b53a2df792168115e5f
#
_cell.length_a   1.000
_cell.length_b   1.000
_cell.length_c   1.000
_cell.angle_alpha   90.00
_cell.angle_beta   90.00
_cell.angle_gamma   90.00
#
_symmetry.space_group_name_H-M   'P 1'
#
loop_
_entity.id
_entity.type
_entity.pdbx_description
1 polymer ?
#
loop_
_entity_poly.entity_id
_entity_poly.type
_entity_poly.pdbx_seq_one_letter_code
_entity_poly.pdbx_strand_id
1 'polypeptide(L)'
;STDAIRHFYIWDSPNSIYKVLYQARKNIVFLQHGVMGFKQCHRTFHKGGGNQMALFVVSSGYEQKIIHDYFGYDNEEIIITGLARWDVLEDKSDPAHKEILLMPTWRSWLEDISEEQFKKSEYYQRYKAFLQDERLKTLLEKENITLNFYIHPKFREHIRSFQVEDRHIRLIPFGTMPLNQLLMSCHMLITDYSSVSWDVYYQEKPVVFYPFDLETYEKVQGSYMDYKKDVFGDLAWDQNQLVDLIGEYARNGFREKPEFSGRR
;
A
#
# COMPACT_ATOMS: atom_id res chain seq x y z
N SER A 1 -20.43 -0.96 -0.56
CA SER A 1 -19.44 -2.05 -0.59
C SER A 1 -18.03 -1.48 -0.67
N THR A 2 -17.09 -2.10 -0.01
CA THR A 2 -15.67 -1.72 -0.02
C THR A 2 -14.83 -2.67 -0.86
N ASP A 3 -15.45 -3.67 -1.44
CA ASP A 3 -14.80 -4.65 -2.31
C ASP A 3 -15.67 -5.00 -3.51
N ALA A 4 -15.10 -5.69 -4.50
CA ALA A 4 -15.87 -6.17 -5.63
C ALA A 4 -17.01 -7.07 -5.15
N ILE A 5 -18.18 -6.89 -5.71
CA ILE A 5 -19.37 -7.63 -5.30
C ILE A 5 -19.13 -9.14 -5.33
N ARG A 6 -18.38 -9.61 -6.29
CA ARG A 6 -18.00 -11.02 -6.41
C ARG A 6 -17.22 -11.59 -5.22
N HIS A 7 -16.49 -10.77 -4.46
CA HIS A 7 -15.72 -11.22 -3.31
C HIS A 7 -16.57 -11.50 -2.06
N PHE A 8 -17.82 -11.07 -2.06
CA PHE A 8 -18.75 -11.35 -0.97
C PHE A 8 -19.47 -12.69 -1.13
N TYR A 9 -19.19 -13.47 -2.19
CA TYR A 9 -20.00 -14.61 -2.55
C TYR A 9 -19.20 -15.85 -2.83
N ILE A 10 -19.73 -16.96 -2.32
CA ILE A 10 -19.41 -18.29 -2.80
C ILE A 10 -20.05 -18.39 -4.20
N TRP A 11 -19.23 -18.26 -5.22
CA TRP A 11 -19.62 -18.14 -6.63
C TRP A 11 -20.53 -19.24 -7.13
N ASP A 12 -20.35 -20.46 -6.62
CA ASP A 12 -21.08 -21.64 -7.08
C ASP A 12 -22.40 -21.85 -6.36
N SER A 13 -22.81 -20.95 -5.45
CA SER A 13 -24.09 -21.03 -4.80
C SER A 13 -25.18 -20.44 -5.69
N PRO A 14 -26.24 -21.20 -6.04
CA PRO A 14 -27.41 -20.68 -6.76
C PRO A 14 -28.15 -19.58 -5.97
N ASN A 15 -27.90 -19.49 -4.66
CA ASN A 15 -28.48 -18.50 -3.74
C ASN A 15 -27.51 -17.39 -3.38
N SER A 16 -26.50 -17.12 -4.23
CA SER A 16 -25.58 -16.01 -3.92
C SER A 16 -26.38 -14.70 -3.81
N ILE A 17 -26.14 -13.96 -2.74
CA ILE A 17 -26.74 -12.64 -2.49
C ILE A 17 -26.54 -11.67 -3.68
N TYR A 18 -25.45 -11.84 -4.44
CA TYR A 18 -25.20 -11.12 -5.70
C TYR A 18 -26.33 -11.29 -6.70
N LYS A 19 -26.73 -12.53 -7.01
CA LYS A 19 -27.85 -12.79 -7.90
C LYS A 19 -29.13 -12.14 -7.38
N VAL A 20 -29.34 -12.21 -6.06
CA VAL A 20 -30.50 -11.59 -5.41
C VAL A 20 -30.44 -10.06 -5.53
N LEU A 21 -29.31 -9.43 -5.26
CA LEU A 21 -29.15 -7.96 -5.36
C LEU A 21 -29.23 -7.49 -6.82
N TYR A 22 -28.62 -8.21 -7.74
CA TYR A 22 -28.69 -7.90 -9.16
C TYR A 22 -30.09 -8.07 -9.71
N GLN A 23 -30.77 -9.17 -9.38
CA GLN A 23 -32.18 -9.43 -9.76
C GLN A 23 -33.14 -8.43 -9.11
N ALA A 24 -32.85 -8.02 -7.86
CA ALA A 24 -33.64 -7.01 -7.17
C ALA A 24 -33.35 -5.57 -7.65
N ARG A 25 -32.49 -5.37 -8.65
CA ARG A 25 -32.11 -4.05 -9.20
C ARG A 25 -31.71 -3.05 -8.11
N LYS A 26 -30.97 -3.48 -7.09
CA LYS A 26 -30.51 -2.61 -6.02
C LYS A 26 -29.37 -1.74 -6.49
N ASN A 27 -29.43 -0.45 -6.16
CA ASN A 27 -28.31 0.46 -6.36
C ASN A 27 -27.18 0.11 -5.39
N ILE A 28 -25.99 -0.09 -5.92
CA ILE A 28 -24.81 -0.44 -5.15
C ILE A 28 -23.84 0.74 -5.20
N VAL A 29 -23.48 1.23 -4.02
CA VAL A 29 -22.43 2.24 -3.87
C VAL A 29 -21.14 1.55 -3.50
N PHE A 30 -20.09 1.78 -4.27
CA PHE A 30 -18.75 1.23 -4.02
C PHE A 30 -17.93 2.24 -3.23
N LEU A 31 -17.67 1.95 -1.96
CA LEU A 31 -16.95 2.86 -1.06
C LEU A 31 -15.43 2.73 -1.13
N GLN A 32 -14.93 1.82 -1.95
CA GLN A 32 -13.52 1.45 -2.10
C GLN A 32 -12.86 0.91 -0.82
N HIS A 33 -11.76 0.17 -1.03
CA HIS A 33 -10.86 -0.30 0.02
C HIS A 33 -9.47 0.34 -0.05
N GLY A 34 -9.19 1.14 -1.07
CA GLY A 34 -7.92 1.85 -1.26
C GLY A 34 -7.90 2.66 -2.54
N VAL A 35 -7.09 3.71 -2.57
CA VAL A 35 -6.92 4.55 -3.77
C VAL A 35 -6.39 3.71 -4.93
N MET A 36 -7.02 3.87 -6.09
CA MET A 36 -6.64 3.16 -7.30
C MET A 36 -5.63 3.99 -8.10
N GLY A 37 -4.36 3.65 -7.97
CA GLY A 37 -3.27 4.34 -8.67
C GLY A 37 -2.17 3.36 -9.10
N PHE A 38 -1.57 2.69 -8.12
CA PHE A 38 -0.38 1.86 -8.31
C PHE A 38 -0.62 0.45 -8.89
N LYS A 39 -1.88 0.03 -9.02
CA LYS A 39 -2.22 -1.31 -9.51
C LYS A 39 -3.37 -1.25 -10.48
N GLN A 40 -3.18 -1.82 -11.68
CA GLN A 40 -4.28 -1.98 -12.63
C GLN A 40 -5.26 -3.07 -12.15
N CYS A 41 -6.51 -2.66 -11.94
CA CYS A 41 -7.59 -3.53 -11.47
C CYS A 41 -8.92 -3.28 -12.21
N HIS A 42 -8.90 -2.49 -13.29
CA HIS A 42 -10.10 -2.18 -14.07
C HIS A 42 -10.86 -3.42 -14.55
N ARG A 43 -10.15 -4.50 -14.91
CA ARG A 43 -10.80 -5.78 -15.30
C ARG A 43 -11.74 -6.34 -14.24
N THR A 44 -11.46 -6.04 -12.95
CA THR A 44 -12.29 -6.50 -11.82
C THR A 44 -13.50 -5.61 -11.59
N PHE A 45 -13.34 -4.30 -11.78
CA PHE A 45 -14.33 -3.29 -11.38
C PHE A 45 -14.96 -2.55 -12.56
N HIS A 46 -14.69 -2.97 -13.80
CA HIS A 46 -15.22 -2.34 -15.00
C HIS A 46 -16.75 -2.40 -15.03
N LYS A 47 -17.39 -1.28 -15.39
CA LYS A 47 -18.87 -1.15 -15.47
C LYS A 47 -19.52 -2.25 -16.34
N GLY A 48 -18.90 -2.61 -17.46
CA GLY A 48 -19.36 -3.69 -18.35
C GLY A 48 -19.10 -5.12 -17.86
N GLY A 49 -18.37 -5.31 -16.76
CA GLY A 49 -17.83 -6.60 -16.30
C GLY A 49 -18.70 -7.39 -15.32
N GLY A 50 -19.96 -7.04 -15.14
CA GLY A 50 -20.86 -7.69 -14.17
C GLY A 50 -20.71 -7.19 -12.72
N ASN A 51 -19.84 -6.24 -12.47
CA ASN A 51 -19.66 -5.54 -11.19
C ASN A 51 -20.18 -4.10 -11.26
N GLN A 52 -21.26 -3.87 -11.97
CA GLN A 52 -21.81 -2.54 -12.16
C GLN A 52 -22.24 -1.92 -10.84
N MET A 53 -21.63 -0.78 -10.52
CA MET A 53 -21.97 0.06 -9.37
C MET A 53 -22.87 1.19 -9.85
N ALA A 54 -23.85 1.58 -9.03
CA ALA A 54 -24.63 2.79 -9.30
C ALA A 54 -23.82 4.05 -9.02
N LEU A 55 -22.93 3.99 -8.00
CA LEU A 55 -22.02 5.08 -7.64
C LEU A 55 -20.66 4.50 -7.25
N PHE A 56 -19.62 5.17 -7.72
CA PHE A 56 -18.24 4.85 -7.41
C PHE A 56 -17.61 5.99 -6.60
N VAL A 57 -17.24 5.75 -5.36
CA VAL A 57 -16.60 6.73 -4.49
C VAL A 57 -15.11 6.77 -4.78
N VAL A 58 -14.54 7.96 -4.90
CA VAL A 58 -13.12 8.21 -5.14
C VAL A 58 -12.55 9.23 -4.17
N SER A 59 -11.23 9.22 -4.02
CA SER A 59 -10.52 10.10 -3.10
C SER A 59 -10.27 11.50 -3.68
N SER A 60 -10.14 11.62 -4.99
CA SER A 60 -9.68 12.85 -5.64
C SER A 60 -10.12 12.94 -7.10
N GLY A 61 -9.98 14.13 -7.70
CA GLY A 61 -10.19 14.34 -9.15
C GLY A 61 -9.21 13.54 -10.01
N TYR A 62 -8.01 13.26 -9.53
CA TYR A 62 -7.07 12.39 -10.23
C TYR A 62 -7.59 10.95 -10.30
N GLU A 63 -8.08 10.43 -9.20
CA GLU A 63 -8.67 9.10 -9.16
C GLU A 63 -9.99 9.04 -9.97
N GLN A 64 -10.82 10.11 -9.94
CA GLN A 64 -12.00 10.21 -10.79
C GLN A 64 -11.64 10.00 -12.27
N LYS A 65 -10.57 10.66 -12.74
CA LYS A 65 -10.09 10.50 -14.11
C LYS A 65 -9.68 9.06 -14.42
N ILE A 66 -8.99 8.38 -13.52
CA ILE A 66 -8.64 6.95 -13.67
C ILE A 66 -9.91 6.10 -13.79
N ILE A 67 -10.90 6.31 -12.93
CA ILE A 67 -12.14 5.53 -12.96
C ILE A 67 -12.94 5.79 -14.24
N HIS A 68 -13.00 7.05 -14.68
CA HIS A 68 -13.64 7.40 -15.95
C HIS A 68 -12.94 6.73 -17.14
N ASP A 69 -11.62 6.91 -17.26
CA ASP A 69 -10.85 6.52 -18.45
C ASP A 69 -10.67 5.00 -18.59
N TYR A 70 -10.58 4.27 -17.47
CA TYR A 70 -10.24 2.84 -17.49
C TYR A 70 -11.36 1.91 -17.02
N PHE A 71 -12.32 2.40 -16.23
CA PHE A 71 -13.34 1.55 -15.62
C PHE A 71 -14.71 1.68 -16.30
N GLY A 72 -14.87 2.67 -17.19
CA GLY A 72 -16.08 2.86 -17.99
C GLY A 72 -17.25 3.47 -17.25
N TYR A 73 -17.02 4.18 -16.14
CA TYR A 73 -18.03 4.96 -15.43
C TYR A 73 -18.09 6.39 -15.93
N ASP A 74 -19.29 6.94 -16.04
CA ASP A 74 -19.50 8.35 -16.37
C ASP A 74 -19.26 9.23 -15.14
N ASN A 75 -18.94 10.51 -15.36
CA ASN A 75 -18.61 11.42 -14.25
C ASN A 75 -19.75 11.56 -13.21
N GLU A 76 -21.02 11.41 -13.64
CA GLU A 76 -22.20 11.46 -12.80
C GLU A 76 -22.32 10.23 -11.88
N GLU A 77 -21.64 9.15 -12.22
CA GLU A 77 -21.58 7.92 -11.43
C GLU A 77 -20.37 7.89 -10.48
N ILE A 78 -19.50 8.91 -10.52
CA ILE A 78 -18.28 8.98 -9.71
C ILE A 78 -18.40 10.14 -8.73
N ILE A 79 -18.26 9.85 -7.43
CA ILE A 79 -18.39 10.85 -6.36
C ILE A 79 -17.05 11.02 -5.65
N ILE A 80 -16.55 12.25 -5.60
CA ILE A 80 -15.33 12.60 -4.86
C ILE A 80 -15.74 12.94 -3.41
N THR A 81 -15.42 12.06 -2.46
CA THR A 81 -15.71 12.29 -1.03
C THR A 81 -14.49 12.04 -0.13
N GLY A 82 -13.39 11.55 -0.68
CA GLY A 82 -12.35 10.91 0.13
C GLY A 82 -12.75 9.48 0.53
N LEU A 83 -11.90 8.82 1.28
CA LEU A 83 -12.17 7.47 1.78
C LEU A 83 -12.66 7.56 3.23
N ALA A 84 -13.79 6.90 3.54
CA ALA A 84 -14.40 6.93 4.88
C ALA A 84 -13.44 6.51 6.01
N ARG A 85 -12.43 5.67 5.72
CA ARG A 85 -11.42 5.31 6.72
C ARG A 85 -10.47 6.45 7.09
N TRP A 86 -10.38 7.50 6.28
CA TRP A 86 -9.54 8.66 6.57
C TRP A 86 -10.13 9.55 7.67
N ASP A 87 -11.45 9.48 7.90
CA ASP A 87 -12.12 10.23 8.97
C ASP A 87 -11.64 9.85 10.38
N VAL A 88 -11.04 8.65 10.50
CA VAL A 88 -10.53 8.13 11.78
C VAL A 88 -9.00 8.04 11.82
N LEU A 89 -8.32 8.49 10.76
CA LEU A 89 -6.85 8.58 10.77
C LEU A 89 -6.41 9.82 11.53
N GLU A 90 -5.58 9.60 12.53
CA GLU A 90 -4.97 10.64 13.36
C GLU A 90 -3.47 10.40 13.42
N ASP A 91 -2.67 11.44 13.43
CA ASP A 91 -1.26 11.30 13.76
C ASP A 91 -1.10 10.96 15.25
N LYS A 92 -0.66 9.74 15.53
CA LYS A 92 -0.36 9.20 16.87
C LYS A 92 1.12 8.87 17.02
N SER A 93 1.96 9.45 16.18
CA SER A 93 3.40 9.29 16.31
C SER A 93 3.91 9.91 17.61
N ASP A 94 4.79 9.17 18.31
CA ASP A 94 5.38 9.62 19.56
C ASP A 94 6.78 10.22 19.29
N PRO A 95 6.98 11.54 19.51
CA PRO A 95 8.28 12.17 19.29
C PRO A 95 9.42 11.54 20.12
N ALA A 96 9.11 10.86 21.23
CA ALA A 96 10.09 10.17 22.06
C ALA A 96 10.48 8.78 21.49
N HIS A 97 9.62 8.18 20.65
CA HIS A 97 9.81 6.85 20.08
C HIS A 97 9.58 6.89 18.57
N LYS A 98 10.62 7.24 17.83
CA LYS A 98 10.54 7.32 16.37
C LYS A 98 10.32 5.94 15.75
N GLU A 99 9.28 5.79 14.95
CA GLU A 99 8.93 4.55 14.27
C GLU A 99 8.87 4.73 12.76
N ILE A 100 9.49 3.82 12.03
CA ILE A 100 9.36 3.71 10.58
C ILE A 100 8.58 2.43 10.27
N LEU A 101 7.57 2.53 9.42
CA LEU A 101 6.84 1.36 8.91
C LEU A 101 7.42 0.96 7.56
N LEU A 102 7.96 -0.25 7.45
CA LEU A 102 8.32 -0.88 6.19
C LEU A 102 7.21 -1.86 5.81
N MET A 103 6.46 -1.53 4.76
CA MET A 103 5.32 -2.33 4.32
C MET A 103 5.35 -2.56 2.82
N PRO A 104 6.05 -3.59 2.34
CA PRO A 104 6.10 -3.91 0.91
C PRO A 104 4.82 -4.57 0.43
N THR A 105 4.47 -4.31 -0.83
CA THR A 105 3.35 -4.96 -1.52
C THR A 105 3.72 -6.39 -1.90
N TRP A 106 2.75 -7.29 -1.83
CA TRP A 106 2.93 -8.64 -2.34
C TRP A 106 3.09 -8.66 -3.86
N ARG A 107 3.73 -9.71 -4.36
CA ARG A 107 3.91 -9.93 -5.79
C ARG A 107 3.05 -11.10 -6.24
N SER A 108 2.18 -10.88 -7.24
CA SER A 108 1.28 -11.94 -7.72
C SER A 108 2.03 -13.15 -8.29
N TRP A 109 3.22 -12.93 -8.83
CA TRP A 109 4.07 -14.03 -9.35
C TRP A 109 4.86 -14.78 -8.28
N LEU A 110 4.75 -14.37 -7.02
CA LEU A 110 5.32 -15.06 -5.86
C LEU A 110 4.21 -15.66 -4.97
N GLU A 111 2.97 -15.68 -5.43
CA GLU A 111 1.85 -16.31 -4.73
C GLU A 111 1.94 -17.83 -4.91
N ASP A 112 1.64 -18.58 -3.86
CA ASP A 112 1.58 -20.06 -3.85
C ASP A 112 2.90 -20.78 -4.24
N ILE A 113 4.05 -20.12 -4.11
CA ILE A 113 5.37 -20.74 -4.29
C ILE A 113 5.90 -21.32 -2.98
N SER A 114 6.84 -22.27 -3.08
CA SER A 114 7.49 -22.85 -1.91
C SER A 114 8.38 -21.83 -1.17
N GLU A 115 8.65 -22.07 0.12
CA GLU A 115 9.57 -21.24 0.90
C GLU A 115 10.96 -21.15 0.26
N GLU A 116 11.44 -22.25 -0.32
CA GLU A 116 12.73 -22.26 -1.02
C GLU A 116 12.73 -21.34 -2.25
N GLN A 117 11.66 -21.38 -3.04
CA GLN A 117 11.49 -20.47 -4.19
C GLN A 117 11.34 -19.03 -3.74
N PHE A 118 10.59 -18.77 -2.67
CA PHE A 118 10.44 -17.44 -2.10
C PHE A 118 11.79 -16.87 -1.67
N LYS A 119 12.61 -17.64 -0.95
CA LYS A 119 13.96 -17.23 -0.53
C LYS A 119 14.92 -16.97 -1.69
N LYS A 120 14.69 -17.53 -2.87
CA LYS A 120 15.46 -17.26 -4.09
C LYS A 120 14.96 -16.03 -4.86
N SER A 121 13.78 -15.50 -4.52
CA SER A 121 13.21 -14.35 -5.21
C SER A 121 13.99 -13.06 -4.95
N GLU A 122 14.02 -12.16 -5.94
CA GLU A 122 14.59 -10.83 -5.77
C GLU A 122 13.91 -10.08 -4.62
N TYR A 123 12.59 -10.19 -4.49
CA TYR A 123 11.81 -9.61 -3.39
C TYR A 123 12.40 -9.97 -2.01
N TYR A 124 12.58 -11.26 -1.74
CA TYR A 124 13.14 -11.71 -0.48
C TYR A 124 14.59 -11.25 -0.29
N GLN A 125 15.42 -11.39 -1.31
CA GLN A 125 16.83 -11.05 -1.23
C GLN A 125 17.06 -9.56 -0.98
N ARG A 126 16.29 -8.69 -1.65
CA ARG A 126 16.37 -7.23 -1.46
C ARG A 126 15.97 -6.81 -0.05
N TYR A 127 14.79 -7.25 0.43
CA TYR A 127 14.36 -6.89 1.78
C TYR A 127 15.21 -7.54 2.86
N LYS A 128 15.69 -8.76 2.67
CA LYS A 128 16.62 -9.40 3.60
C LYS A 128 17.92 -8.62 3.69
N ALA A 129 18.54 -8.29 2.56
CA ALA A 129 19.76 -7.51 2.52
C ALA A 129 19.59 -6.15 3.23
N PHE A 130 18.49 -5.46 2.96
CA PHE A 130 18.17 -4.19 3.61
C PHE A 130 18.04 -4.32 5.14
N LEU A 131 17.28 -5.31 5.64
CA LEU A 131 17.09 -5.53 7.07
C LEU A 131 18.39 -5.99 7.78
N GLN A 132 19.37 -6.51 7.05
CA GLN A 132 20.67 -6.93 7.56
C GLN A 132 21.79 -5.90 7.35
N ASP A 133 21.48 -4.75 6.74
CA ASP A 133 22.45 -3.70 6.46
C ASP A 133 23.01 -3.06 7.74
N GLU A 134 24.33 -3.12 7.93
CA GLU A 134 24.98 -2.56 9.12
C GLU A 134 24.90 -1.01 9.18
N ARG A 135 24.81 -0.33 8.03
CA ARG A 135 24.61 1.13 7.98
C ARG A 135 23.20 1.46 8.48
N LEU A 136 22.20 0.68 8.08
CA LEU A 136 20.83 0.82 8.57
C LEU A 136 20.78 0.64 10.09
N LYS A 137 21.32 -0.47 10.60
CA LYS A 137 21.32 -0.78 12.04
C LYS A 137 22.00 0.31 12.85
N THR A 138 23.18 0.76 12.42
CA THR A 138 23.91 1.86 13.05
C THR A 138 23.08 3.15 13.05
N LEU A 139 22.39 3.46 11.97
CA LEU A 139 21.52 4.63 11.86
C LEU A 139 20.33 4.52 12.80
N LEU A 140 19.65 3.39 12.84
CA LEU A 140 18.50 3.14 13.72
C LEU A 140 18.88 3.28 15.20
N GLU A 141 20.03 2.71 15.59
CA GLU A 141 20.55 2.83 16.94
C GLU A 141 20.90 4.29 17.31
N LYS A 142 21.67 4.96 16.45
CA LYS A 142 22.11 6.34 16.65
C LYS A 142 20.94 7.32 16.81
N GLU A 143 19.91 7.18 15.98
CA GLU A 143 18.76 8.09 15.96
C GLU A 143 17.60 7.62 16.86
N ASN A 144 17.77 6.50 17.57
CA ASN A 144 16.75 5.83 18.39
C ASN A 144 15.45 5.59 17.63
N ILE A 145 15.58 4.95 16.47
CA ILE A 145 14.46 4.65 15.56
C ILE A 145 14.14 3.15 15.64
N THR A 146 12.87 2.80 15.66
CA THR A 146 12.39 1.42 15.47
C THR A 146 11.85 1.26 14.05
N LEU A 147 12.37 0.29 13.30
CA LEU A 147 11.86 -0.14 12.01
C LEU A 147 10.89 -1.30 12.21
N ASN A 148 9.62 -1.06 11.95
CA ASN A 148 8.55 -2.05 11.99
C ASN A 148 8.36 -2.65 10.59
N PHE A 149 8.76 -3.89 10.38
CA PHE A 149 8.55 -4.61 9.12
C PHE A 149 7.25 -5.39 9.17
N TYR A 150 6.27 -4.94 8.40
CA TYR A 150 4.96 -5.57 8.26
C TYR A 150 4.80 -6.14 6.86
N ILE A 151 4.83 -7.48 6.76
CA ILE A 151 4.67 -8.16 5.47
C ILE A 151 3.18 -8.29 5.11
N HIS A 152 2.91 -8.19 3.81
CA HIS A 152 1.54 -8.32 3.30
C HIS A 152 0.91 -9.67 3.72
N PRO A 153 -0.40 -9.71 4.06
CA PRO A 153 -1.10 -10.92 4.53
C PRO A 153 -0.92 -12.16 3.66
N LYS A 154 -0.79 -12.01 2.35
CA LYS A 154 -0.54 -13.13 1.42
C LYS A 154 0.84 -13.78 1.61
N PHE A 155 1.79 -13.07 2.20
CA PHE A 155 3.13 -13.57 2.51
C PHE A 155 3.35 -13.82 4.01
N ARG A 156 2.28 -13.85 4.80
CA ARG A 156 2.33 -14.01 6.27
C ARG A 156 3.17 -15.21 6.73
N GLU A 157 3.17 -16.30 5.95
CA GLU A 157 3.91 -17.52 6.27
C GLU A 157 5.43 -17.34 6.11
N HIS A 158 5.84 -16.38 5.28
CA HIS A 158 7.25 -16.11 4.97
C HIS A 158 7.92 -15.08 5.90
N ILE A 159 7.18 -14.41 6.80
CA ILE A 159 7.78 -13.36 7.65
C ILE A 159 8.94 -13.89 8.50
N ARG A 160 8.80 -15.11 9.01
CA ARG A 160 9.85 -15.74 9.84
C ARG A 160 11.12 -16.08 9.06
N SER A 161 11.06 -16.13 7.74
CA SER A 161 12.21 -16.41 6.88
C SER A 161 13.24 -15.27 6.89
N PHE A 162 12.82 -14.05 7.24
CA PHE A 162 13.72 -12.88 7.25
C PHE A 162 14.76 -12.89 8.37
N GLN A 163 14.49 -13.57 9.50
CA GLN A 163 15.46 -13.82 10.58
C GLN A 163 16.32 -12.61 10.93
N VAL A 164 15.69 -11.55 11.45
CA VAL A 164 16.42 -10.35 11.88
C VAL A 164 16.62 -10.40 13.38
N GLU A 165 17.87 -10.30 13.82
CA GLU A 165 18.26 -10.21 15.24
C GLU A 165 18.81 -8.80 15.49
N ASP A 166 17.91 -7.84 15.66
CA ASP A 166 18.26 -6.47 16.00
C ASP A 166 17.17 -5.85 16.87
N ARG A 167 17.55 -5.13 17.93
CA ARG A 167 16.61 -4.52 18.88
C ARG A 167 15.77 -3.39 18.29
N HIS A 168 16.26 -2.77 17.21
CA HIS A 168 15.62 -1.67 16.51
C HIS A 168 14.80 -2.11 15.29
N ILE A 169 14.80 -3.42 14.96
CA ILE A 169 14.02 -3.97 13.85
C ILE A 169 13.02 -4.98 14.38
N ARG A 170 11.73 -4.71 14.18
CA ARG A 170 10.64 -5.57 14.63
C ARG A 170 9.94 -6.20 13.42
N LEU A 171 9.90 -7.52 13.37
CA LEU A 171 9.05 -8.24 12.42
C LEU A 171 7.64 -8.31 13.02
N ILE A 172 6.66 -7.71 12.34
CA ILE A 172 5.27 -7.68 12.82
C ILE A 172 4.45 -8.72 12.07
N PRO A 173 4.07 -9.84 12.70
CA PRO A 173 3.23 -10.84 12.07
C PRO A 173 1.83 -10.29 11.79
N PHE A 174 1.23 -10.75 10.69
CA PHE A 174 -0.14 -10.38 10.35
C PHE A 174 -1.12 -10.73 11.49
N GLY A 175 -1.99 -9.79 11.82
CA GLY A 175 -3.02 -9.96 12.84
C GLY A 175 -2.56 -9.70 14.28
N THR A 176 -1.29 -9.41 14.54
CA THR A 176 -0.80 -9.06 15.89
C THR A 176 -1.06 -7.60 16.25
N MET A 177 -1.16 -6.74 15.24
CA MET A 177 -1.42 -5.32 15.38
C MET A 177 -2.38 -4.86 14.29
N PRO A 178 -3.39 -4.03 14.59
CA PRO A 178 -4.23 -3.43 13.55
C PRO A 178 -3.41 -2.52 12.64
N LEU A 179 -3.61 -2.65 11.32
CA LEU A 179 -2.85 -1.87 10.34
C LEU A 179 -3.01 -0.36 10.52
N ASN A 180 -4.22 0.12 10.82
CA ASN A 180 -4.47 1.54 11.05
C ASN A 180 -3.66 2.08 12.24
N GLN A 181 -3.40 1.29 13.28
CA GLN A 181 -2.54 1.70 14.39
C GLN A 181 -1.10 1.89 13.92
N LEU A 182 -0.57 0.95 13.12
CA LEU A 182 0.78 1.07 12.56
C LEU A 182 0.91 2.31 11.67
N LEU A 183 -0.12 2.60 10.85
CA LEU A 183 -0.14 3.80 9.98
C LEU A 183 -0.24 5.10 10.77
N MET A 184 -0.96 5.10 11.90
CA MET A 184 -1.09 6.27 12.77
C MET A 184 0.15 6.50 13.63
N SER A 185 0.82 5.44 14.11
CA SER A 185 1.99 5.57 15.00
C SER A 185 3.30 5.82 14.25
N CYS A 186 3.42 5.41 12.98
CA CYS A 186 4.67 5.61 12.25
C CYS A 186 4.93 7.10 11.95
N HIS A 187 6.22 7.47 11.91
CA HIS A 187 6.68 8.78 11.47
C HIS A 187 6.91 8.85 9.97
N MET A 188 7.17 7.70 9.35
CA MET A 188 7.44 7.56 7.92
C MET A 188 7.03 6.17 7.46
N LEU A 189 6.58 6.07 6.22
CA LEU A 189 6.34 4.81 5.53
C LEU A 189 7.42 4.56 4.48
N ILE A 190 7.94 3.35 4.47
CA ILE A 190 8.70 2.80 3.33
C ILE A 190 7.83 1.73 2.69
N THR A 191 7.55 1.89 1.41
CA THR A 191 6.74 0.94 0.65
C THR A 191 7.21 0.89 -0.81
N ASP A 192 6.44 0.22 -1.64
CA ASP A 192 6.69 0.15 -3.09
C ASP A 192 5.44 0.53 -3.89
N TYR A 193 4.45 -0.35 -4.02
CA TYR A 193 3.25 -0.16 -4.85
C TYR A 193 1.95 -0.18 -4.03
N SER A 194 2.04 0.03 -2.73
CA SER A 194 0.90 -0.12 -1.83
C SER A 194 0.03 1.13 -1.76
N SER A 195 -1.29 0.94 -1.86
CA SER A 195 -2.26 2.01 -1.66
C SER A 195 -2.30 2.58 -0.24
N VAL A 196 -1.69 1.92 0.74
CA VAL A 196 -1.59 2.47 2.12
C VAL A 196 -0.66 3.70 2.18
N SER A 197 0.17 3.93 1.15
CA SER A 197 0.96 5.14 1.03
C SER A 197 0.09 6.40 1.05
N TRP A 198 -1.10 6.34 0.45
CA TRP A 198 -2.07 7.44 0.48
C TRP A 198 -2.59 7.71 1.89
N ASP A 199 -2.75 6.66 2.72
CA ASP A 199 -3.19 6.83 4.11
C ASP A 199 -2.15 7.54 4.97
N VAL A 200 -0.86 7.29 4.73
CA VAL A 200 0.25 7.96 5.41
C VAL A 200 0.45 9.38 4.89
N TYR A 201 0.38 9.54 3.57
CA TYR A 201 0.45 10.85 2.93
C TYR A 201 -0.70 11.79 3.36
N TYR A 202 -1.91 11.24 3.53
CA TYR A 202 -3.06 11.99 4.07
C TYR A 202 -2.80 12.55 5.48
N GLN A 203 -1.99 11.86 6.28
CA GLN A 203 -1.57 12.30 7.62
C GLN A 203 -0.37 13.26 7.60
N GLU A 204 0.04 13.77 6.43
CA GLU A 204 1.19 14.70 6.27
C GLU A 204 2.55 14.09 6.65
N LYS A 205 2.65 12.78 6.59
CA LYS A 205 3.86 12.02 6.90
C LYS A 205 4.62 11.63 5.63
N PRO A 206 5.96 11.61 5.67
CA PRO A 206 6.75 11.24 4.52
C PRO A 206 6.55 9.79 4.10
N VAL A 207 6.57 9.58 2.80
CA VAL A 207 6.58 8.27 2.16
C VAL A 207 7.86 8.13 1.33
N VAL A 208 8.54 7.01 1.47
CA VAL A 208 9.66 6.62 0.61
C VAL A 208 9.26 5.38 -0.17
N PHE A 209 9.36 5.47 -1.48
CA PHE A 209 9.05 4.37 -2.38
C PHE A 209 10.34 3.63 -2.76
N TYR A 210 10.32 2.30 -2.65
CA TYR A 210 11.44 1.41 -2.98
C TYR A 210 11.06 0.40 -4.07
N PRO A 211 10.83 0.87 -5.32
CA PRO A 211 10.31 0.06 -6.41
C PRO A 211 11.46 -0.63 -7.21
N PHE A 212 12.31 -1.41 -6.57
CA PHE A 212 13.49 -2.03 -7.18
C PHE A 212 13.18 -2.97 -8.35
N ASP A 213 11.97 -3.49 -8.45
CA ASP A 213 11.48 -4.39 -9.49
C ASP A 213 10.40 -3.75 -10.39
N LEU A 214 10.45 -2.41 -10.57
CA LEU A 214 9.42 -1.64 -11.27
C LEU A 214 9.09 -2.19 -12.66
N GLU A 215 10.10 -2.53 -13.47
CA GLU A 215 9.88 -3.05 -14.83
C GLU A 215 9.06 -4.35 -14.82
N THR A 216 9.36 -5.25 -13.88
CA THR A 216 8.61 -6.50 -13.72
C THR A 216 7.21 -6.23 -13.23
N TYR A 217 7.05 -5.32 -12.27
CA TYR A 217 5.76 -4.96 -11.71
C TYR A 217 4.85 -4.33 -12.78
N GLU A 218 5.34 -3.37 -13.55
CA GLU A 218 4.59 -2.74 -14.63
C GLU A 218 4.16 -3.75 -15.71
N LYS A 219 5.04 -4.69 -16.06
CA LYS A 219 4.74 -5.73 -17.05
C LYS A 219 3.67 -6.71 -16.59
N VAL A 220 3.68 -7.11 -15.31
CA VAL A 220 2.80 -8.17 -14.80
C VAL A 220 1.51 -7.59 -14.22
N GLN A 221 1.59 -6.51 -13.48
CA GLN A 221 0.48 -5.94 -12.71
C GLN A 221 -0.06 -4.65 -13.32
N GLY A 222 0.83 -3.83 -13.87
CA GLY A 222 0.53 -2.51 -14.42
C GLY A 222 0.20 -1.46 -13.36
N SER A 223 0.36 -0.20 -13.72
CA SER A 223 -0.02 0.98 -12.94
C SER A 223 -0.83 1.93 -13.79
N TYR A 224 -1.65 2.79 -13.18
CA TYR A 224 -2.29 3.94 -13.84
C TYR A 224 -1.43 5.19 -13.71
N MET A 225 -0.43 5.18 -12.84
CA MET A 225 0.47 6.29 -12.55
C MET A 225 1.84 6.07 -13.20
N ASP A 226 2.45 7.14 -13.65
CA ASP A 226 3.88 7.15 -14.00
C ASP A 226 4.71 7.24 -12.71
N TYR A 227 5.35 6.15 -12.33
CA TYR A 227 6.11 6.06 -11.09
C TYR A 227 7.21 7.11 -10.96
N LYS A 228 7.76 7.61 -12.08
CA LYS A 228 8.82 8.61 -12.06
C LYS A 228 8.31 10.05 -11.90
N LYS A 229 7.02 10.29 -12.14
CA LYS A 229 6.45 11.64 -12.16
C LYS A 229 5.36 11.86 -11.12
N ASP A 230 4.53 10.82 -10.89
CA ASP A 230 3.27 11.00 -10.18
C ASP A 230 3.35 10.62 -8.69
N VAL A 231 4.45 9.97 -8.26
CA VAL A 231 4.60 9.61 -6.83
C VAL A 231 4.76 10.86 -5.97
N PHE A 232 4.25 10.77 -4.77
CA PHE A 232 4.18 11.84 -3.76
C PHE A 232 5.15 11.60 -2.60
N GLY A 233 6.31 11.05 -2.90
CA GLY A 233 7.40 10.78 -1.96
C GLY A 233 8.69 10.48 -2.69
N ASP A 234 9.79 10.36 -1.95
CA ASP A 234 11.09 10.06 -2.53
C ASP A 234 11.15 8.64 -3.10
N LEU A 235 11.93 8.47 -4.16
CA LEU A 235 12.23 7.20 -4.79
C LEU A 235 13.62 6.72 -4.41
N ALA A 236 13.73 5.53 -3.85
CA ALA A 236 14.98 4.81 -3.67
C ALA A 236 15.02 3.64 -4.67
N TRP A 237 16.00 3.62 -5.54
CA TRP A 237 16.17 2.57 -6.55
C TRP A 237 17.06 1.43 -6.07
N ASP A 238 17.85 1.69 -5.03
CA ASP A 238 18.72 0.72 -4.39
C ASP A 238 18.74 0.91 -2.87
N GLN A 239 19.36 -0.04 -2.19
CA GLN A 239 19.46 -0.08 -0.74
C GLN A 239 20.25 1.11 -0.17
N ASN A 240 21.30 1.58 -0.85
CA ASN A 240 22.11 2.70 -0.36
C ASN A 240 21.29 3.99 -0.35
N GLN A 241 20.59 4.27 -1.46
CA GLN A 241 19.68 5.41 -1.54
C GLN A 241 18.60 5.35 -0.46
N LEU A 242 18.04 4.15 -0.20
CA LEU A 242 17.03 3.97 0.84
C LEU A 242 17.56 4.31 2.24
N VAL A 243 18.76 3.82 2.60
CA VAL A 243 19.40 4.14 3.89
C VAL A 243 19.74 5.62 3.99
N ASP A 244 20.21 6.23 2.92
CA ASP A 244 20.55 7.66 2.88
C ASP A 244 19.29 8.53 3.10
N LEU A 245 18.15 8.19 2.46
CA LEU A 245 16.87 8.87 2.65
C LEU A 245 16.34 8.73 4.08
N ILE A 246 16.45 7.54 4.69
CA ILE A 246 16.09 7.36 6.11
C ILE A 246 16.90 8.32 6.99
N GLY A 247 18.22 8.42 6.75
CA GLY A 247 19.08 9.33 7.48
C GLY A 247 18.74 10.80 7.26
N GLU A 248 18.32 11.18 6.06
CA GLU A 248 17.85 12.52 5.74
C GLU A 248 16.56 12.86 6.52
N TYR A 249 15.56 11.98 6.46
CA TYR A 249 14.31 12.16 7.19
C TYR A 249 14.49 12.14 8.71
N ALA A 250 15.37 11.31 9.24
CA ALA A 250 15.69 11.31 10.67
C ALA A 250 16.25 12.64 11.13
N ARG A 251 17.13 13.27 10.33
CA ARG A 251 17.72 14.59 10.64
C ARG A 251 16.74 15.75 10.52
N ASN A 252 15.76 15.68 9.63
CA ASN A 252 14.73 16.72 9.47
C ASN A 252 13.52 16.53 10.38
N GLY A 253 13.53 15.52 11.27
CA GLY A 253 12.44 15.22 12.20
C GLY A 253 11.24 14.57 11.52
N PHE A 254 11.46 13.82 10.46
CA PHE A 254 10.42 13.13 9.64
C PHE A 254 9.37 14.08 9.07
N ARG A 255 9.79 15.28 8.68
CA ARG A 255 8.91 16.24 8.00
C ARG A 255 8.82 15.89 6.52
N GLU A 256 7.60 15.94 5.99
CA GLU A 256 7.38 15.83 4.57
C GLU A 256 8.10 16.95 3.81
N LYS A 257 8.64 16.64 2.63
CA LYS A 257 9.29 17.65 1.78
C LYS A 257 8.24 18.53 1.10
N PRO A 258 8.50 19.85 0.97
CA PRO A 258 7.52 20.80 0.40
C PRO A 258 7.06 20.44 -1.03
N GLU A 259 7.92 19.82 -1.83
CA GLU A 259 7.58 19.40 -3.20
C GLU A 259 6.49 18.32 -3.26
N PHE A 260 6.26 17.59 -2.17
CA PHE A 260 5.22 16.57 -2.09
C PHE A 260 3.94 17.09 -1.47
N SER A 261 4.02 18.02 -0.50
CA SER A 261 2.86 18.53 0.24
C SER A 261 1.79 19.20 -0.65
N GLY A 262 2.15 19.73 -1.81
CA GLY A 262 1.25 20.38 -2.75
C GLY A 262 0.48 19.44 -3.69
N ARG A 263 0.65 18.12 -3.56
CA ARG A 263 0.00 17.12 -4.43
C ARG A 263 -1.23 16.43 -3.79
N ARG A 264 -1.71 16.94 -2.63
CA ARG A 264 -2.91 16.45 -1.92
C ARG A 264 -4.20 16.88 -2.58
#